data_88e05c3a34effea19adde86d07a843a9
#
_entry.id   88e05c3a34effea19adde86d07a843a9
#
_cell.length_a   1.000
_cell.length_b   1.000
_cell.length_c   1.000
_cell.angle_alpha   90.00
_cell.angle_beta   90.00
_cell.angle_gamma   90.00
#
_symmetry.space_group_name_H-M   'P 1'
#
loop_
_entity.id
_entity.type
_entity.pdbx_description
1 polymer ?
#
loop_
_entity_poly.entity_id
_entity_poly.type
_entity_poly.pdbx_seq_one_letter_code
_entity_poly.pdbx_strand_id
1 'polypeptide(L)'
;MNQIRGSQSISFGEAPYLISSACVAGSKEAEGPLGKLFDMVNQDDLFGAKTWEEAESTMQKEACVLALGKAHVDAKHVRYLYGGDLLRQGIATSMGVEELQIPMFGLYGACSTSGEALALSAMSVAAGYGEYMLAVTSSHFGSAEKEFRFPLGYASQRPLSASWTVTGSGAFLVGRQKSHVRITGVTVGKIVDYGLKDSQNMGACMAPAAADTILTNLKDFGRSPTSYDRIITGDLGYIGQSILLDFMSKNGHQMRDRHLDCGMKIFDQEKQDTHAGGSGCGCAAVTLSAYILPKIQKGEWKRVLFVPTGALMSTVSYNEGASVPGIAHGLSLIHISEPTRRRGI
;
A
#
# COMPACT_ATOMS: atom_id res chain seq x y z
N MET A 1 -0.14 26.79 12.04
CA MET A 1 -0.02 26.98 10.58
C MET A 1 -1.14 26.24 9.89
N ASN A 2 -1.70 26.81 8.80
CA ASN A 2 -2.72 26.11 8.02
C ASN A 2 -2.09 24.91 7.31
N GLN A 3 -2.56 23.69 7.60
CA GLN A 3 -2.07 22.44 7.01
C GLN A 3 -2.80 22.09 5.71
N ILE A 4 -3.94 22.73 5.45
CA ILE A 4 -4.74 22.47 4.24
C ILE A 4 -3.96 22.95 3.00
N ARG A 5 -3.93 22.10 1.99
CA ARG A 5 -3.39 22.39 0.65
C ARG A 5 -4.43 22.03 -0.39
N GLY A 6 -4.85 23.02 -1.17
CA GLY A 6 -5.86 22.83 -2.21
C GLY A 6 -7.14 22.20 -1.68
N SER A 7 -7.67 21.22 -2.43
CA SER A 7 -9.00 20.63 -2.16
C SER A 7 -8.94 19.28 -1.42
N GLN A 8 -7.85 18.51 -1.55
CA GLN A 8 -7.77 17.14 -1.04
C GLN A 8 -6.50 16.86 -0.24
N SER A 9 -5.56 17.83 -0.18
CA SER A 9 -4.23 17.57 0.37
C SER A 9 -4.00 18.26 1.72
N ILE A 10 -3.15 17.64 2.52
CA ILE A 10 -2.67 18.13 3.81
C ILE A 10 -1.14 18.14 3.77
N SER A 11 -0.54 19.25 4.20
CA SER A 11 0.91 19.38 4.44
C SER A 11 1.16 19.48 5.93
N PHE A 12 1.83 18.51 6.51
CA PHE A 12 2.07 18.48 7.95
C PHE A 12 3.09 19.55 8.38
N GLY A 13 2.73 20.40 9.35
CA GLY A 13 3.63 21.37 9.96
C GLY A 13 4.75 20.67 10.73
N GLU A 14 4.37 19.70 11.55
CA GLU A 14 5.27 18.74 12.21
C GLU A 14 5.06 17.38 11.58
N ALA A 15 5.79 17.13 10.50
CA ALA A 15 5.62 15.91 9.73
C ALA A 15 6.10 14.68 10.50
N PRO A 16 5.25 13.64 10.63
CA PRO A 16 5.62 12.41 11.29
C PRO A 16 6.67 11.61 10.50
N TYR A 17 7.31 10.68 11.19
CA TYR A 17 8.30 9.77 10.62
C TYR A 17 7.74 8.36 10.49
N LEU A 18 8.21 7.63 9.48
CA LEU A 18 8.17 6.18 9.45
C LEU A 18 9.34 5.68 10.30
N ILE A 19 9.03 5.19 11.50
CA ILE A 19 10.02 4.76 12.48
C ILE A 19 10.61 3.40 12.11
N SER A 20 9.73 2.46 11.79
CA SER A 20 10.08 1.12 11.37
C SER A 20 9.04 0.57 10.41
N SER A 21 9.41 -0.48 9.72
CA SER A 21 8.49 -1.30 8.93
C SER A 21 8.94 -2.76 8.93
N ALA A 22 7.99 -3.64 8.71
CA ALA A 22 8.26 -5.04 8.46
C ALA A 22 7.28 -5.61 7.46
N CYS A 23 7.69 -6.67 6.76
CA CYS A 23 6.85 -7.37 5.83
C CYS A 23 7.04 -8.89 5.91
N VAL A 24 5.93 -9.58 5.73
CA VAL A 24 5.84 -11.04 5.67
C VAL A 24 5.26 -11.41 4.31
N ALA A 25 5.79 -12.42 3.65
CA ALA A 25 5.36 -12.82 2.32
C ALA A 25 5.25 -14.35 2.18
N GLY A 26 4.48 -14.78 1.19
CA GLY A 26 4.32 -16.19 0.84
C GLY A 26 5.42 -16.71 -0.08
N SER A 27 5.31 -18.00 -0.40
CA SER A 27 6.29 -18.75 -1.23
C SER A 27 6.41 -18.17 -2.64
N LYS A 28 5.30 -17.85 -3.29
CA LYS A 28 5.29 -17.32 -4.66
C LYS A 28 5.94 -15.94 -4.76
N GLU A 29 5.72 -15.08 -3.78
CA GLU A 29 6.34 -13.76 -3.68
C GLU A 29 7.86 -13.88 -3.45
N ALA A 30 8.28 -14.90 -2.69
CA ALA A 30 9.70 -15.18 -2.43
C ALA A 30 10.48 -15.63 -3.67
N GLU A 31 9.82 -16.23 -4.64
CA GLU A 31 10.39 -16.56 -5.94
C GLU A 31 10.59 -15.34 -6.85
N GLY A 32 9.92 -14.24 -6.54
CA GLY A 32 9.96 -13.00 -7.31
C GLY A 32 11.21 -12.16 -7.06
N PRO A 33 11.35 -11.05 -7.80
CA PRO A 33 12.53 -10.17 -7.73
C PRO A 33 12.81 -9.59 -6.34
N LEU A 34 11.80 -9.50 -5.47
CA LEU A 34 11.92 -8.93 -4.13
C LEU A 34 12.11 -10.00 -3.04
N GLY A 35 12.12 -11.27 -3.36
CA GLY A 35 12.08 -12.38 -2.40
C GLY A 35 13.13 -12.33 -1.29
N LYS A 36 14.36 -11.90 -1.63
CA LYS A 36 15.47 -11.78 -0.67
C LYS A 36 15.39 -10.53 0.23
N LEU A 37 14.42 -9.67 -0.01
CA LEU A 37 14.26 -8.39 0.71
C LEU A 37 13.16 -8.46 1.78
N PHE A 38 12.34 -9.51 1.77
CA PHE A 38 11.29 -9.67 2.78
C PHE A 38 11.89 -10.03 4.13
N ASP A 39 11.30 -9.52 5.21
CA ASP A 39 11.75 -9.79 6.57
C ASP A 39 11.46 -11.22 6.99
N MET A 40 10.33 -11.75 6.55
CA MET A 40 9.92 -13.13 6.78
C MET A 40 9.26 -13.69 5.53
N VAL A 41 9.58 -14.92 5.21
CA VAL A 41 8.93 -15.72 4.16
C VAL A 41 8.47 -17.03 4.75
N ASN A 42 7.21 -17.41 4.49
CA ASN A 42 6.75 -18.74 4.81
C ASN A 42 6.55 -19.55 3.52
N GLN A 43 7.05 -20.78 3.53
CA GLN A 43 6.91 -21.71 2.41
C GLN A 43 5.58 -22.48 2.44
N ASP A 44 4.89 -22.47 3.58
CA ASP A 44 3.54 -23.00 3.75
C ASP A 44 2.52 -21.88 3.53
N ASP A 45 1.70 -22.00 2.51
CA ASP A 45 0.66 -21.02 2.17
C ASP A 45 -0.39 -20.86 3.29
N LEU A 46 -0.53 -21.85 4.17
CA LEU A 46 -1.39 -21.77 5.34
C LEU A 46 -0.71 -21.18 6.58
N PHE A 47 0.61 -20.91 6.54
CA PHE A 47 1.34 -20.35 7.69
C PHE A 47 1.16 -21.16 8.99
N GLY A 48 0.96 -22.47 8.86
CA GLY A 48 0.65 -23.37 10.00
C GLY A 48 -0.79 -23.29 10.50
N ALA A 49 -1.63 -22.47 9.91
CA ALA A 49 -3.05 -22.33 10.25
C ALA A 49 -3.92 -23.40 9.56
N LYS A 50 -5.22 -23.45 9.91
CA LYS A 50 -6.17 -24.39 9.31
C LYS A 50 -6.93 -23.82 8.12
N THR A 51 -7.02 -22.50 8.04
CA THR A 51 -7.75 -21.79 6.98
C THR A 51 -6.89 -20.67 6.41
N TRP A 52 -7.19 -20.19 5.20
CA TRP A 52 -6.49 -19.06 4.60
C TRP A 52 -6.77 -17.72 5.31
N GLU A 53 -7.93 -17.57 5.94
CA GLU A 53 -8.25 -16.41 6.77
C GLU A 53 -7.34 -16.35 8.00
N GLU A 54 -7.17 -17.47 8.70
CA GLU A 54 -6.24 -17.59 9.83
C GLU A 54 -4.77 -17.42 9.37
N ALA A 55 -4.41 -17.93 8.18
CA ALA A 55 -3.09 -17.71 7.59
C ALA A 55 -2.82 -16.23 7.35
N GLU A 56 -3.76 -15.51 6.77
CA GLU A 56 -3.67 -14.08 6.56
C GLU A 56 -3.59 -13.30 7.88
N SER A 57 -4.38 -13.69 8.89
CA SER A 57 -4.32 -13.14 10.25
C SER A 57 -2.93 -13.33 10.88
N THR A 58 -2.35 -14.52 10.72
CA THR A 58 -1.00 -14.83 11.20
C THR A 58 0.05 -13.92 10.55
N MET A 59 -0.02 -13.72 9.24
CA MET A 59 0.88 -12.80 8.54
C MET A 59 0.78 -11.36 9.08
N GLN A 60 -0.42 -10.86 9.36
CA GLN A 60 -0.60 -9.52 9.93
C GLN A 60 0.02 -9.41 11.32
N LYS A 61 -0.22 -10.39 12.18
CA LYS A 61 0.35 -10.45 13.53
C LYS A 61 1.88 -10.41 13.46
N GLU A 62 2.48 -11.30 12.66
CA GLU A 62 3.93 -11.38 12.53
C GLU A 62 4.53 -10.07 11.98
N ALA A 63 3.90 -9.44 10.97
CA ALA A 63 4.36 -8.16 10.46
C ALA A 63 4.34 -7.06 11.53
N CYS A 64 3.27 -7.00 12.35
CA CYS A 64 3.17 -6.06 13.47
C CYS A 64 4.25 -6.30 14.53
N VAL A 65 4.43 -7.55 14.96
CA VAL A 65 5.43 -7.95 15.97
C VAL A 65 6.84 -7.58 15.48
N LEU A 66 7.16 -7.90 14.22
CA LEU A 66 8.46 -7.56 13.63
C LEU A 66 8.67 -6.04 13.54
N ALA A 67 7.66 -5.27 13.12
CA ALA A 67 7.77 -3.82 13.01
C ALA A 67 7.99 -3.16 14.39
N LEU A 68 7.24 -3.59 15.40
CA LEU A 68 7.41 -3.13 16.78
C LEU A 68 8.76 -3.55 17.36
N GLY A 69 9.18 -4.80 17.12
CA GLY A 69 10.49 -5.30 17.55
C GLY A 69 11.65 -4.53 16.96
N LYS A 70 11.63 -4.20 15.66
CA LYS A 70 12.66 -3.36 15.01
C LYS A 70 12.76 -1.96 15.61
N ALA A 71 11.65 -1.41 16.09
CA ALA A 71 11.61 -0.10 16.73
C ALA A 71 11.93 -0.13 18.22
N HIS A 72 11.99 -1.31 18.83
CA HIS A 72 12.06 -1.50 20.28
C HIS A 72 10.91 -0.78 21.03
N VAL A 73 9.69 -0.84 20.46
CA VAL A 73 8.48 -0.23 21.00
C VAL A 73 7.48 -1.32 21.40
N ASP A 74 7.04 -1.32 22.65
CA ASP A 74 5.98 -2.22 23.11
C ASP A 74 4.62 -1.79 22.53
N ALA A 75 3.75 -2.76 22.25
CA ALA A 75 2.39 -2.53 21.74
C ALA A 75 1.57 -1.56 22.63
N LYS A 76 1.76 -1.61 23.97
CA LYS A 76 1.09 -0.70 24.93
C LYS A 76 1.38 0.78 24.72
N HIS A 77 2.47 1.13 24.01
CA HIS A 77 2.83 2.53 23.69
C HIS A 77 2.22 3.00 22.37
N VAL A 78 1.64 2.11 21.59
CA VAL A 78 0.93 2.44 20.36
C VAL A 78 -0.46 2.92 20.71
N ARG A 79 -0.81 4.14 20.30
CA ARG A 79 -2.11 4.74 20.66
C ARG A 79 -3.27 4.15 19.89
N TYR A 80 -3.11 4.00 18.55
CA TYR A 80 -4.10 3.41 17.67
C TYR A 80 -3.42 2.54 16.61
N LEU A 81 -4.14 1.49 16.22
CA LEU A 81 -3.84 0.70 15.04
C LEU A 81 -4.86 1.04 13.95
N TYR A 82 -4.37 1.26 12.74
CA TYR A 82 -5.15 1.40 11.52
C TYR A 82 -4.86 0.20 10.63
N GLY A 83 -5.83 -0.67 10.43
CA GLY A 83 -5.59 -1.91 9.70
C GLY A 83 -6.75 -2.32 8.82
N GLY A 84 -6.44 -3.13 7.83
CA GLY A 84 -7.44 -3.70 6.93
C GLY A 84 -6.88 -4.79 6.02
N ASP A 85 -7.78 -5.46 5.38
CA ASP A 85 -7.55 -6.54 4.43
C ASP A 85 -8.58 -6.48 3.29
N LEU A 86 -8.62 -7.50 2.42
CA LEU A 86 -9.59 -7.54 1.31
C LEU A 86 -10.89 -8.28 1.64
N LEU A 87 -10.97 -8.92 2.81
CA LEU A 87 -12.09 -9.78 3.17
C LEU A 87 -13.25 -8.98 3.75
N ARG A 88 -14.44 -9.56 3.68
CA ARG A 88 -15.63 -8.97 4.31
C ARG A 88 -15.39 -8.79 5.79
N GLN A 89 -15.86 -7.65 6.29
CA GLN A 89 -15.77 -7.18 7.67
C GLN A 89 -14.33 -7.05 8.22
N GLY A 90 -13.29 -7.16 7.38
CA GLY A 90 -11.90 -7.08 7.82
C GLY A 90 -11.55 -8.21 8.81
N ILE A 91 -11.97 -9.44 8.50
CA ILE A 91 -11.86 -10.55 9.44
C ILE A 91 -10.42 -10.97 9.70
N ALA A 92 -9.57 -10.96 8.66
CA ALA A 92 -8.16 -11.29 8.83
C ALA A 92 -7.46 -10.30 9.76
N THR A 93 -7.75 -9.02 9.61
CA THR A 93 -7.22 -7.96 10.47
C THR A 93 -7.72 -8.11 11.91
N SER A 94 -9.03 -8.29 12.09
CA SER A 94 -9.63 -8.39 13.43
C SER A 94 -9.01 -9.55 14.23
N MET A 95 -8.86 -10.72 13.62
CA MET A 95 -8.23 -11.88 14.26
C MET A 95 -6.71 -11.70 14.42
N GLY A 96 -6.04 -11.10 13.42
CA GLY A 96 -4.59 -11.00 13.40
C GLY A 96 -4.03 -10.04 14.44
N VAL A 97 -4.75 -8.96 14.78
CA VAL A 97 -4.25 -7.95 15.71
C VAL A 97 -4.85 -8.04 17.12
N GLU A 98 -5.77 -8.96 17.36
CA GLU A 98 -6.46 -9.12 18.64
C GLU A 98 -5.48 -9.22 19.83
N GLU A 99 -4.47 -10.06 19.71
CA GLU A 99 -3.50 -10.30 20.78
C GLU A 99 -2.63 -9.07 21.11
N LEU A 100 -2.52 -8.10 20.20
CA LEU A 100 -1.75 -6.88 20.44
C LEU A 100 -2.44 -5.93 21.42
N GLN A 101 -3.74 -6.08 21.63
CA GLN A 101 -4.57 -5.28 22.54
C GLN A 101 -4.43 -3.76 22.31
N ILE A 102 -4.20 -3.35 21.05
CA ILE A 102 -4.14 -1.95 20.63
C ILE A 102 -5.53 -1.52 20.17
N PRO A 103 -6.07 -0.37 20.63
CA PRO A 103 -7.31 0.19 20.08
C PRO A 103 -7.23 0.35 18.57
N MET A 104 -8.19 -0.19 17.81
CA MET A 104 -8.10 -0.35 16.36
C MET A 104 -9.23 0.38 15.62
N PHE A 105 -8.87 0.94 14.45
CA PHE A 105 -9.80 1.30 13.39
C PHE A 105 -9.65 0.32 12.23
N GLY A 106 -10.72 -0.44 11.95
CA GLY A 106 -10.81 -1.27 10.75
C GLY A 106 -11.09 -0.41 9.52
N LEU A 107 -10.28 -0.56 8.48
CA LEU A 107 -10.34 0.22 7.25
C LEU A 107 -10.67 -0.66 6.06
N TYR A 108 -11.34 -0.08 5.06
CA TYR A 108 -11.58 -0.77 3.80
C TYR A 108 -11.55 0.21 2.61
N GLY A 109 -10.43 0.27 1.93
CA GLY A 109 -10.22 0.95 0.65
C GLY A 109 -9.79 -0.02 -0.46
N ALA A 110 -10.21 -1.30 -0.38
CA ALA A 110 -9.70 -2.39 -1.22
C ALA A 110 -8.16 -2.41 -1.20
N CYS A 111 -7.50 -2.56 -2.36
CA CYS A 111 -6.03 -2.58 -2.42
C CYS A 111 -5.38 -1.26 -1.96
N SER A 112 -6.10 -0.13 -1.90
CA SER A 112 -5.55 1.16 -1.42
C SER A 112 -5.48 1.29 0.11
N THR A 113 -5.99 0.32 0.86
CA THR A 113 -6.06 0.36 2.33
C THR A 113 -4.71 0.64 2.99
N SER A 114 -3.59 0.21 2.39
CA SER A 114 -2.25 0.54 2.90
C SER A 114 -1.96 2.05 2.88
N GLY A 115 -2.41 2.76 1.85
CA GLY A 115 -2.32 4.22 1.76
C GLY A 115 -3.23 4.92 2.74
N GLU A 116 -4.45 4.41 2.91
CA GLU A 116 -5.43 4.91 3.87
C GLU A 116 -4.91 4.77 5.31
N ALA A 117 -4.44 3.60 5.69
CA ALA A 117 -3.88 3.32 7.02
C ALA A 117 -2.67 4.22 7.36
N LEU A 118 -1.76 4.37 6.42
CA LEU A 118 -0.59 5.24 6.57
C LEU A 118 -0.97 6.74 6.63
N ALA A 119 -1.95 7.17 5.81
CA ALA A 119 -2.43 8.55 5.82
C ALA A 119 -3.07 8.89 7.17
N LEU A 120 -3.97 8.04 7.68
CA LEU A 120 -4.63 8.23 8.98
C LEU A 120 -3.63 8.16 10.15
N SER A 121 -2.66 7.24 10.10
CA SER A 121 -1.57 7.18 11.08
C SER A 121 -0.77 8.49 11.11
N ALA A 122 -0.40 9.02 9.94
CA ALA A 122 0.34 10.27 9.83
C ALA A 122 -0.48 11.47 10.34
N MET A 123 -1.74 11.55 9.96
CA MET A 123 -2.67 12.60 10.40
C MET A 123 -2.83 12.57 11.93
N SER A 124 -3.00 11.39 12.51
CA SER A 124 -3.18 11.22 13.97
C SER A 124 -1.94 11.62 14.77
N VAL A 125 -0.73 11.25 14.30
CA VAL A 125 0.53 11.68 14.92
C VAL A 125 0.70 13.18 14.78
N ALA A 126 0.46 13.76 13.61
CA ALA A 126 0.60 15.19 13.36
C ALA A 126 -0.42 16.03 14.15
N ALA A 127 -1.62 15.49 14.40
CA ALA A 127 -2.64 16.12 15.24
C ALA A 127 -2.37 16.00 16.74
N GLY A 128 -1.40 15.17 17.14
CA GLY A 128 -1.05 14.99 18.55
C GLY A 128 -1.91 13.98 19.31
N TYR A 129 -2.62 13.11 18.63
CA TYR A 129 -3.47 12.10 19.27
C TYR A 129 -2.68 10.96 19.92
N GLY A 130 -1.41 10.83 19.63
CA GLY A 130 -0.48 9.88 20.25
C GLY A 130 0.93 10.02 19.69
N GLU A 131 1.87 9.37 20.35
CA GLU A 131 3.27 9.37 19.94
C GLU A 131 3.52 8.37 18.82
N TYR A 132 2.88 7.19 18.92
CA TYR A 132 3.01 6.11 17.95
C TYR A 132 1.64 5.64 17.45
N MET A 133 1.55 5.39 16.15
CA MET A 133 0.45 4.73 15.47
C MET A 133 1.00 3.57 14.67
N LEU A 134 0.25 2.47 14.61
CA LEU A 134 0.61 1.30 13.82
C LEU A 134 -0.34 1.17 12.63
N ALA A 135 0.21 1.12 11.42
CA ALA A 135 -0.54 0.80 10.21
C ALA A 135 -0.21 -0.63 9.78
N VAL A 136 -1.21 -1.43 9.43
CA VAL A 136 -1.01 -2.80 8.91
C VAL A 136 -2.03 -3.14 7.85
N THR A 137 -1.59 -3.78 6.78
CA THR A 137 -2.50 -4.33 5.78
C THR A 137 -1.95 -5.64 5.22
N SER A 138 -2.86 -6.51 4.81
CA SER A 138 -2.54 -7.80 4.21
C SER A 138 -3.46 -8.13 3.05
N SER A 139 -3.03 -9.07 2.26
CA SER A 139 -3.86 -9.86 1.36
C SER A 139 -3.30 -11.28 1.28
N HIS A 140 -4.15 -12.23 0.97
CA HIS A 140 -3.76 -13.62 0.76
C HIS A 140 -4.47 -14.16 -0.48
N PHE A 141 -3.74 -14.82 -1.39
CA PHE A 141 -4.30 -15.32 -2.64
C PHE A 141 -5.54 -16.21 -2.40
N GLY A 142 -5.41 -17.21 -1.52
CA GLY A 142 -6.48 -18.17 -1.29
C GLY A 142 -7.76 -17.55 -0.72
N SER A 143 -7.66 -16.65 0.25
CA SER A 143 -8.82 -15.98 0.86
C SER A 143 -9.45 -14.97 -0.11
N ALA A 144 -8.66 -14.12 -0.75
CA ALA A 144 -9.16 -13.10 -1.67
C ALA A 144 -9.76 -13.70 -2.95
N GLU A 145 -9.12 -14.69 -3.55
CA GLU A 145 -9.67 -15.34 -4.75
C GLU A 145 -10.97 -16.07 -4.45
N LYS A 146 -11.10 -16.69 -3.25
CA LYS A 146 -12.36 -17.28 -2.80
C LYS A 146 -13.46 -16.24 -2.62
N GLU A 147 -13.13 -15.05 -2.13
CA GLU A 147 -14.07 -13.95 -1.95
C GLU A 147 -14.56 -13.36 -3.28
N PHE A 148 -13.65 -13.16 -4.24
CA PHE A 148 -13.92 -12.44 -5.49
C PHE A 148 -14.11 -13.34 -6.69
N ARG A 149 -13.60 -14.58 -6.68
CA ARG A 149 -13.65 -15.54 -7.77
C ARG A 149 -14.06 -16.93 -7.28
N PHE A 150 -15.26 -17.05 -6.80
CA PHE A 150 -15.80 -18.35 -6.40
C PHE A 150 -16.41 -19.10 -7.60
N PRO A 151 -16.23 -20.43 -7.75
CA PRO A 151 -15.38 -21.29 -6.90
C PRO A 151 -13.87 -21.14 -7.21
N LEU A 152 -13.06 -21.29 -6.18
CA LEU A 152 -11.60 -21.11 -6.23
C LEU A 152 -10.90 -22.02 -7.24
N GLY A 153 -11.44 -23.21 -7.49
CA GLY A 153 -10.90 -24.15 -8.49
C GLY A 153 -10.78 -23.59 -9.92
N TYR A 154 -11.43 -22.47 -10.20
CA TYR A 154 -11.32 -21.75 -11.48
C TYR A 154 -10.32 -20.59 -11.46
N ALA A 155 -9.60 -20.39 -10.38
CA ALA A 155 -8.66 -19.27 -10.23
C ALA A 155 -7.52 -19.28 -11.27
N SER A 156 -7.19 -20.42 -11.83
CA SER A 156 -6.22 -20.54 -12.95
C SER A 156 -6.75 -20.03 -14.29
N GLN A 157 -8.07 -19.92 -14.45
CA GLN A 157 -8.73 -19.43 -15.68
C GLN A 157 -8.83 -17.91 -15.67
N ARG A 158 -7.68 -17.23 -15.75
CA ARG A 158 -7.59 -15.77 -15.70
C ARG A 158 -7.26 -15.19 -17.08
N PRO A 159 -7.92 -14.09 -17.52
CA PRO A 159 -7.50 -13.37 -18.70
C PRO A 159 -6.14 -12.69 -18.50
N LEU A 160 -5.48 -12.31 -19.59
CA LEU A 160 -4.19 -11.60 -19.52
C LEU A 160 -4.25 -10.24 -18.81
N SER A 161 -5.46 -9.68 -18.68
CA SER A 161 -5.72 -8.44 -17.94
C SER A 161 -5.78 -8.63 -16.41
N ALA A 162 -6.00 -9.87 -15.95
CA ALA A 162 -6.09 -10.15 -14.51
C ALA A 162 -4.73 -10.08 -13.82
N SER A 163 -4.74 -9.60 -12.59
CA SER A 163 -3.58 -9.62 -11.70
C SER A 163 -3.64 -10.82 -10.75
N TRP A 164 -2.52 -11.09 -10.11
CA TRP A 164 -2.39 -12.12 -9.06
C TRP A 164 -2.42 -11.46 -7.69
N THR A 165 -3.34 -11.89 -6.82
CA THR A 165 -3.37 -11.38 -5.44
C THR A 165 -2.10 -11.81 -4.70
N VAL A 166 -1.38 -10.83 -4.16
CA VAL A 166 -0.17 -11.03 -3.38
C VAL A 166 -0.53 -11.64 -2.03
N THR A 167 0.16 -12.71 -1.66
CA THR A 167 0.15 -13.26 -0.32
C THR A 167 1.21 -12.55 0.52
N GLY A 168 0.78 -11.59 1.34
CA GLY A 168 1.72 -10.81 2.14
C GLY A 168 1.05 -9.79 3.04
N SER A 169 1.80 -9.38 4.05
CA SER A 169 1.41 -8.33 5.00
C SER A 169 2.56 -7.36 5.21
N GLY A 170 2.24 -6.07 5.35
CA GLY A 170 3.19 -5.05 5.73
C GLY A 170 2.68 -4.22 6.90
N ALA A 171 3.53 -4.02 7.90
CA ALA A 171 3.25 -3.19 9.07
C ALA A 171 4.24 -2.03 9.18
N PHE A 172 3.74 -0.88 9.63
CA PHE A 172 4.50 0.38 9.67
C PHE A 172 4.24 1.12 10.98
N LEU A 173 5.29 1.39 11.75
CA LEU A 173 5.20 2.23 12.92
C LEU A 173 5.44 3.69 12.52
N VAL A 174 4.44 4.53 12.72
CA VAL A 174 4.49 5.97 12.45
C VAL A 174 4.55 6.72 13.75
N GLY A 175 5.44 7.70 13.87
CA GLY A 175 5.60 8.41 15.14
C GLY A 175 6.33 9.74 15.00
N ARG A 176 6.59 10.40 16.17
CA ARG A 176 7.32 11.66 16.26
C ARG A 176 8.83 11.49 16.37
N GLN A 177 9.28 10.32 16.77
CA GLN A 177 10.70 10.02 16.88
C GLN A 177 11.37 10.17 15.51
N LYS A 178 12.54 10.81 15.47
CA LYS A 178 13.29 11.03 14.23
C LYS A 178 13.72 9.71 13.59
N SER A 179 13.52 9.62 12.29
CA SER A 179 13.94 8.52 11.43
C SER A 179 14.39 9.09 10.07
N HIS A 180 14.90 8.23 9.21
CA HIS A 180 15.37 8.63 7.88
C HIS A 180 14.25 8.96 6.88
N VAL A 181 13.00 8.58 7.17
CA VAL A 181 11.86 8.80 6.27
C VAL A 181 10.76 9.59 6.97
N ARG A 182 10.35 10.71 6.38
CA ARG A 182 9.21 11.53 6.84
C ARG A 182 8.05 11.45 5.87
N ILE A 183 6.84 11.45 6.44
CA ILE A 183 5.59 11.64 5.70
C ILE A 183 5.26 13.12 5.75
N THR A 184 5.54 13.88 4.69
CA THR A 184 5.42 15.36 4.71
C THR A 184 4.04 15.85 4.34
N GLY A 185 3.23 15.02 3.74
CA GLY A 185 1.85 15.36 3.39
C GLY A 185 1.13 14.17 2.79
N VAL A 186 -0.18 14.29 2.74
CA VAL A 186 -1.09 13.31 2.15
C VAL A 186 -2.04 14.00 1.17
N THR A 187 -2.46 13.28 0.16
CA THR A 187 -3.58 13.64 -0.73
C THR A 187 -4.63 12.56 -0.57
N VAL A 188 -5.76 12.90 0.03
CA VAL A 188 -6.87 11.96 0.21
C VAL A 188 -7.63 11.85 -1.10
N GLY A 189 -7.67 10.65 -1.66
CA GLY A 189 -8.37 10.41 -2.93
C GLY A 189 -9.89 10.37 -2.76
N LYS A 190 -10.58 10.59 -3.84
CA LYS A 190 -12.03 10.39 -3.96
C LYS A 190 -12.31 9.15 -4.82
N ILE A 191 -13.52 8.64 -4.71
CA ILE A 191 -13.99 7.55 -5.56
C ILE A 191 -14.17 8.09 -6.99
N VAL A 192 -13.56 7.42 -7.96
CA VAL A 192 -13.64 7.74 -9.39
C VAL A 192 -14.21 6.54 -10.14
N ASP A 193 -15.30 6.76 -10.86
CA ASP A 193 -15.97 5.72 -11.64
C ASP A 193 -16.12 6.15 -13.11
N TYR A 194 -15.53 5.38 -14.01
CA TYR A 194 -15.65 5.56 -15.46
C TYR A 194 -16.60 4.54 -16.12
N GLY A 195 -17.41 3.85 -15.29
CA GLY A 195 -18.41 2.90 -15.78
C GLY A 195 -17.83 1.58 -16.28
N LEU A 196 -16.59 1.25 -15.91
CA LEU A 196 -15.94 -0.01 -16.28
C LEU A 196 -16.58 -1.18 -15.52
N LYS A 197 -16.92 -2.23 -16.26
CA LYS A 197 -17.60 -3.43 -15.74
C LYS A 197 -16.78 -4.71 -15.88
N ASP A 198 -15.50 -4.61 -16.16
CA ASP A 198 -14.59 -5.76 -16.25
C ASP A 198 -13.85 -5.97 -14.93
N SER A 199 -14.39 -6.83 -14.07
CA SER A 199 -13.79 -7.20 -12.79
C SER A 199 -12.46 -7.93 -12.92
N GLN A 200 -12.13 -8.44 -14.10
CA GLN A 200 -10.86 -9.10 -14.39
C GLN A 200 -9.80 -8.12 -14.90
N ASN A 201 -10.13 -6.82 -15.01
CA ASN A 201 -9.22 -5.76 -15.42
C ASN A 201 -9.19 -4.63 -14.38
N MET A 202 -8.83 -4.98 -13.14
CA MET A 202 -8.81 -4.04 -12.03
C MET A 202 -7.85 -2.87 -12.27
N GLY A 203 -6.74 -3.10 -12.98
CA GLY A 203 -5.80 -2.04 -13.34
C GLY A 203 -6.47 -0.92 -14.16
N ALA A 204 -7.33 -1.26 -15.12
CA ALA A 204 -8.10 -0.27 -15.86
C ALA A 204 -9.12 0.47 -14.98
N CYS A 205 -9.76 -0.22 -14.04
CA CYS A 205 -10.70 0.38 -13.11
C CYS A 205 -10.01 1.37 -12.14
N MET A 206 -8.79 1.08 -11.70
CA MET A 206 -8.03 1.88 -10.73
C MET A 206 -7.27 3.06 -11.37
N ALA A 207 -6.84 2.95 -12.62
CA ALA A 207 -5.99 3.95 -13.27
C ALA A 207 -6.58 5.37 -13.27
N PRO A 208 -7.91 5.60 -13.49
CA PRO A 208 -8.50 6.93 -13.40
C PRO A 208 -8.39 7.56 -12.00
N ALA A 209 -8.60 6.77 -10.94
CA ALA A 209 -8.46 7.25 -9.56
C ALA A 209 -7.01 7.57 -9.20
N ALA A 210 -6.06 6.76 -9.67
CA ALA A 210 -4.64 7.05 -9.53
C ALA A 210 -4.26 8.36 -10.24
N ALA A 211 -4.76 8.58 -11.47
CA ALA A 211 -4.53 9.81 -12.22
C ALA A 211 -5.10 11.03 -11.49
N ASP A 212 -6.35 10.96 -11.02
CA ASP A 212 -7.00 12.03 -10.25
C ASP A 212 -6.19 12.41 -9.00
N THR A 213 -5.77 11.40 -8.23
CA THR A 213 -4.99 11.61 -7.01
C THR A 213 -3.61 12.21 -7.29
N ILE A 214 -2.91 11.75 -8.32
CA ILE A 214 -1.60 12.29 -8.71
C ILE A 214 -1.75 13.73 -9.22
N LEU A 215 -2.70 14.01 -10.12
CA LEU A 215 -2.96 15.35 -10.64
C LEU A 215 -3.33 16.32 -9.53
N THR A 216 -4.18 15.88 -8.60
CA THR A 216 -4.58 16.68 -7.43
C THR A 216 -3.37 16.95 -6.53
N ASN A 217 -2.54 15.95 -6.25
CA ASN A 217 -1.31 16.15 -5.48
C ASN A 217 -0.38 17.17 -6.14
N LEU A 218 -0.14 17.05 -7.45
CA LEU A 218 0.71 17.99 -8.18
C LEU A 218 0.16 19.42 -8.10
N LYS A 219 -1.14 19.59 -8.32
CA LYS A 219 -1.82 20.88 -8.25
C LYS A 219 -1.80 21.47 -6.84
N ASP A 220 -2.22 20.72 -5.83
CA ASP A 220 -2.40 21.20 -4.45
C ASP A 220 -1.06 21.60 -3.80
N PHE A 221 0.03 20.92 -4.17
CA PHE A 221 1.37 21.23 -3.69
C PHE A 221 2.18 22.15 -4.62
N GLY A 222 1.62 22.57 -5.77
CA GLY A 222 2.32 23.37 -6.77
C GLY A 222 3.56 22.66 -7.34
N ARG A 223 3.45 21.36 -7.62
CA ARG A 223 4.54 20.49 -8.06
C ARG A 223 4.31 19.99 -9.49
N SER A 224 5.39 19.48 -10.08
CA SER A 224 5.35 18.70 -11.32
C SER A 224 5.86 17.28 -11.05
N PRO A 225 5.71 16.33 -11.97
CA PRO A 225 6.29 14.99 -11.83
C PRO A 225 7.79 15.00 -11.54
N THR A 226 8.52 16.01 -12.07
CA THR A 226 9.98 16.17 -11.86
C THR A 226 10.34 16.57 -10.42
N SER A 227 9.37 16.99 -9.61
CA SER A 227 9.57 17.25 -8.18
C SER A 227 9.76 15.97 -7.35
N TYR A 228 9.48 14.80 -7.94
CA TYR A 228 9.63 13.50 -7.33
C TYR A 228 10.70 12.67 -8.06
N ASP A 229 11.54 11.95 -7.32
CA ASP A 229 12.44 10.95 -7.91
C ASP A 229 11.64 9.78 -8.46
N ARG A 230 10.57 9.39 -7.73
CA ARG A 230 9.63 8.35 -8.16
C ARG A 230 8.20 8.71 -7.76
N ILE A 231 7.27 8.33 -8.63
CA ILE A 231 5.83 8.28 -8.38
C ILE A 231 5.45 6.81 -8.49
N ILE A 232 4.97 6.23 -7.39
CA ILE A 232 4.84 4.76 -7.26
C ILE A 232 3.40 4.40 -6.95
N THR A 233 2.74 3.66 -7.85
CA THR A 233 1.39 3.14 -7.64
C THR A 233 1.40 1.77 -6.97
N GLY A 234 0.25 1.39 -6.37
CA GLY A 234 0.13 0.17 -5.60
C GLY A 234 0.10 -1.10 -6.44
N ASP A 235 -0.84 -1.21 -7.35
CA ASP A 235 -1.12 -2.45 -8.06
C ASP A 235 -1.90 -2.26 -9.38
N LEU A 236 -1.55 -1.22 -10.12
CA LEU A 236 -2.12 -0.99 -11.44
C LEU A 236 -1.75 -2.09 -12.45
N GLY A 237 -0.58 -2.69 -12.24
CA GLY A 237 -0.01 -3.65 -13.17
C GLY A 237 0.29 -3.03 -14.56
N TYR A 238 0.64 -3.87 -15.51
CA TYR A 238 1.07 -3.42 -16.85
C TYR A 238 -0.03 -2.66 -17.60
N ILE A 239 -1.27 -3.12 -17.52
CA ILE A 239 -2.41 -2.50 -18.22
C ILE A 239 -2.77 -1.16 -17.58
N GLY A 240 -2.97 -1.15 -16.27
CA GLY A 240 -3.33 0.08 -15.56
C GLY A 240 -2.22 1.14 -15.62
N GLN A 241 -0.94 0.73 -15.59
CA GLN A 241 0.18 1.65 -15.82
C GLN A 241 0.08 2.32 -17.19
N SER A 242 -0.16 1.54 -18.25
CA SER A 242 -0.27 2.11 -19.60
C SER A 242 -1.39 3.14 -19.68
N ILE A 243 -2.55 2.84 -19.11
CA ILE A 243 -3.68 3.76 -19.04
C ILE A 243 -3.34 5.00 -18.23
N LEU A 244 -2.74 4.85 -17.04
CA LEU A 244 -2.31 5.98 -16.20
C LEU A 244 -1.37 6.91 -16.96
N LEU A 245 -0.35 6.36 -17.63
CA LEU A 245 0.63 7.18 -18.37
C LEU A 245 0.00 7.95 -19.53
N ASP A 246 -0.99 7.37 -20.22
CA ASP A 246 -1.78 8.05 -21.25
C ASP A 246 -2.62 9.19 -20.67
N PHE A 247 -3.33 8.95 -19.55
CA PHE A 247 -4.06 9.98 -18.83
C PHE A 247 -3.16 11.16 -18.43
N MET A 248 -2.02 10.85 -17.83
CA MET A 248 -1.07 11.88 -17.38
C MET A 248 -0.52 12.68 -18.57
N SER A 249 -0.16 12.00 -19.67
CA SER A 249 0.33 12.64 -20.89
C SER A 249 -0.72 13.59 -21.50
N LYS A 250 -1.98 13.15 -21.57
CA LYS A 250 -3.10 13.99 -22.05
C LYS A 250 -3.36 15.24 -21.19
N ASN A 251 -2.96 15.17 -19.90
CA ASN A 251 -2.99 16.32 -18.98
C ASN A 251 -1.66 17.11 -18.94
N GLY A 252 -0.75 16.89 -19.89
CA GLY A 252 0.50 17.64 -20.00
C GLY A 252 1.62 17.17 -19.07
N HIS A 253 1.49 16.02 -18.45
CA HIS A 253 2.46 15.50 -17.50
C HIS A 253 3.15 14.22 -18.01
N GLN A 254 4.43 14.34 -18.38
CA GLN A 254 5.25 13.17 -18.73
C GLN A 254 5.89 12.60 -17.47
N MET A 255 5.60 11.31 -17.16
CA MET A 255 6.12 10.68 -15.95
C MET A 255 6.63 9.24 -16.14
N ARG A 256 6.71 8.74 -17.38
CA ARG A 256 7.14 7.36 -17.68
C ARG A 256 8.46 6.98 -17.00
N ASP A 257 9.46 7.84 -17.06
CA ASP A 257 10.80 7.59 -16.51
C ASP A 257 10.84 7.63 -14.96
N ARG A 258 9.78 8.14 -14.33
CA ARG A 258 9.67 8.29 -12.87
C ARG A 258 8.64 7.39 -12.27
N HIS A 259 7.77 6.81 -13.08
CA HIS A 259 6.71 5.92 -12.61
C HIS A 259 7.22 4.51 -12.36
N LEU A 260 6.82 3.95 -11.23
CA LEU A 260 6.92 2.53 -10.88
C LEU A 260 5.56 2.04 -10.39
N ASP A 261 5.36 0.74 -10.47
CA ASP A 261 4.17 0.08 -9.92
C ASP A 261 4.59 -1.11 -9.08
N CYS A 262 4.03 -1.25 -7.87
CA CYS A 262 4.38 -2.33 -6.96
C CYS A 262 4.00 -3.70 -7.53
N GLY A 263 2.84 -3.80 -8.19
CA GLY A 263 2.38 -5.03 -8.82
C GLY A 263 3.28 -5.51 -9.96
N MET A 264 3.96 -4.58 -10.64
CA MET A 264 4.96 -4.92 -11.66
C MET A 264 6.32 -5.29 -11.07
N LYS A 265 6.57 -4.95 -9.79
CA LYS A 265 7.85 -5.16 -9.12
C LYS A 265 7.92 -6.46 -8.36
N ILE A 266 6.82 -6.94 -7.83
CA ILE A 266 6.80 -8.05 -6.89
C ILE A 266 6.98 -9.41 -7.57
N PHE A 267 6.52 -9.57 -8.81
CA PHE A 267 6.62 -10.80 -9.59
C PHE A 267 7.48 -10.63 -10.84
N ASP A 268 8.11 -11.73 -11.26
CA ASP A 268 8.76 -11.85 -12.57
C ASP A 268 7.70 -12.28 -13.60
N GLN A 269 7.32 -11.35 -14.48
CA GLN A 269 6.26 -11.57 -15.46
C GLN A 269 6.53 -12.74 -16.41
N GLU A 270 7.80 -13.02 -16.73
CA GLU A 270 8.17 -14.06 -17.67
C GLU A 270 8.16 -15.47 -17.03
N LYS A 271 8.42 -15.54 -15.70
CA LYS A 271 8.62 -16.81 -14.99
C LYS A 271 7.44 -17.21 -14.12
N GLN A 272 6.62 -16.27 -13.68
CA GLN A 272 5.63 -16.50 -12.64
C GLN A 272 4.21 -16.21 -13.14
N ASP A 273 3.69 -16.75 -14.15
CA ASP A 273 2.29 -16.69 -14.62
C ASP A 273 1.33 -15.76 -13.82
N THR A 274 1.70 -14.47 -13.73
CA THR A 274 0.94 -13.46 -12.98
C THR A 274 0.21 -12.46 -13.88
N HIS A 275 0.28 -12.62 -15.19
CA HIS A 275 -0.37 -11.84 -16.23
C HIS A 275 -0.12 -10.33 -16.10
N ALA A 276 -1.11 -9.56 -15.59
CA ALA A 276 -0.96 -8.12 -15.44
C ALA A 276 -0.06 -7.69 -14.28
N GLY A 277 0.38 -8.61 -13.43
CA GLY A 277 1.25 -8.36 -12.28
C GLY A 277 0.56 -8.67 -10.95
N GLY A 278 1.15 -8.20 -9.84
CA GLY A 278 0.60 -8.38 -8.49
C GLY A 278 -0.53 -7.41 -8.17
N SER A 279 -1.40 -7.80 -7.25
CA SER A 279 -2.52 -6.98 -6.74
C SER A 279 -2.74 -7.21 -5.26
N GLY A 280 -3.57 -6.36 -4.65
CA GLY A 280 -3.97 -6.46 -3.25
C GLY A 280 -3.28 -5.44 -2.33
N CYS A 281 -3.88 -5.18 -1.17
CA CYS A 281 -3.28 -4.25 -0.21
C CYS A 281 -1.97 -4.77 0.39
N GLY A 282 -1.76 -6.08 0.42
CA GLY A 282 -0.47 -6.69 0.71
C GLY A 282 0.60 -6.33 -0.32
N CYS A 283 0.26 -6.24 -1.61
CA CYS A 283 1.20 -5.91 -2.69
C CYS A 283 1.91 -4.57 -2.45
N ALA A 284 1.13 -3.50 -2.25
CA ALA A 284 1.66 -2.17 -1.98
C ALA A 284 2.45 -2.14 -0.65
N ALA A 285 1.95 -2.81 0.39
CA ALA A 285 2.54 -2.81 1.71
C ALA A 285 3.90 -3.54 1.75
N VAL A 286 3.99 -4.77 1.24
CA VAL A 286 5.27 -5.50 1.24
C VAL A 286 6.32 -4.83 0.36
N THR A 287 5.90 -4.28 -0.80
CA THR A 287 6.81 -3.56 -1.70
C THR A 287 7.30 -2.26 -1.07
N LEU A 288 6.43 -1.53 -0.36
CA LEU A 288 6.84 -0.33 0.39
C LEU A 288 7.92 -0.68 1.42
N SER A 289 7.67 -1.70 2.27
CA SER A 289 8.60 -2.11 3.33
C SER A 289 9.91 -2.66 2.78
N ALA A 290 9.84 -3.64 1.86
CA ALA A 290 11.02 -4.36 1.39
C ALA A 290 11.89 -3.59 0.40
N TYR A 291 11.29 -2.72 -0.42
CA TYR A 291 12.01 -2.11 -1.54
C TYR A 291 12.03 -0.59 -1.50
N ILE A 292 10.88 0.06 -1.32
CA ILE A 292 10.77 1.52 -1.47
C ILE A 292 11.43 2.23 -0.29
N LEU A 293 11.10 1.86 0.94
CA LEU A 293 11.65 2.49 2.15
C LEU A 293 13.17 2.35 2.25
N PRO A 294 13.78 1.18 1.99
CA PRO A 294 15.25 1.06 1.96
C PRO A 294 15.92 1.99 0.94
N LYS A 295 15.31 2.24 -0.23
CA LYS A 295 15.82 3.20 -1.22
C LYS A 295 15.77 4.64 -0.71
N ILE A 296 14.70 5.01 -0.02
CA ILE A 296 14.58 6.33 0.61
C ILE A 296 15.56 6.44 1.79
N GLN A 297 15.65 5.45 2.65
CA GLN A 297 16.54 5.44 3.82
C GLN A 297 18.01 5.61 3.45
N LYS A 298 18.44 4.98 2.33
CA LYS A 298 19.81 5.13 1.80
C LYS A 298 20.04 6.45 1.06
N GLY A 299 19.01 7.28 0.87
CA GLY A 299 19.07 8.53 0.11
C GLY A 299 19.19 8.36 -1.40
N GLU A 300 18.99 7.13 -1.93
CA GLU A 300 18.93 6.89 -3.38
C GLU A 300 17.72 7.60 -3.99
N TRP A 301 16.61 7.66 -3.27
CA TRP A 301 15.45 8.48 -3.59
C TRP A 301 15.20 9.48 -2.46
N LYS A 302 15.17 10.74 -2.80
CA LYS A 302 15.00 11.84 -1.84
C LYS A 302 13.54 12.22 -1.64
N ARG A 303 12.72 12.09 -2.69
CA ARG A 303 11.29 12.39 -2.63
C ARG A 303 10.50 11.41 -3.47
N VAL A 304 9.57 10.73 -2.84
CA VAL A 304 8.69 9.74 -3.45
C VAL A 304 7.24 10.14 -3.22
N LEU A 305 6.41 10.06 -4.26
CA LEU A 305 4.95 10.05 -4.12
C LEU A 305 4.49 8.59 -4.19
N PHE A 306 4.02 8.06 -3.08
CA PHE A 306 3.49 6.70 -2.96
C PHE A 306 1.97 6.75 -3.04
N VAL A 307 1.39 6.03 -4.00
CA VAL A 307 -0.03 6.11 -4.37
C VAL A 307 -0.64 4.71 -4.44
N PRO A 308 -0.91 4.05 -3.31
CA PRO A 308 -1.69 2.82 -3.30
C PRO A 308 -3.05 3.01 -3.96
N THR A 309 -3.43 2.03 -4.77
CA THR A 309 -4.61 2.02 -5.63
C THR A 309 -5.58 0.93 -5.19
N GLY A 310 -6.87 1.09 -5.41
CA GLY A 310 -7.89 0.13 -5.04
C GLY A 310 -9.07 0.11 -6.01
N ALA A 311 -9.55 -1.09 -6.33
CA ALA A 311 -10.79 -1.32 -7.06
C ALA A 311 -11.90 -1.69 -6.07
N LEU A 312 -12.90 -0.84 -5.94
CA LEU A 312 -14.01 -1.02 -4.99
C LEU A 312 -15.05 -1.96 -5.60
N MET A 313 -14.71 -3.23 -5.67
CA MET A 313 -15.56 -4.27 -6.25
C MET A 313 -16.39 -4.96 -5.16
N SER A 314 -17.67 -5.12 -5.44
CA SER A 314 -18.55 -6.05 -4.74
C SER A 314 -19.05 -7.09 -5.74
N THR A 315 -18.86 -8.38 -5.43
CA THR A 315 -19.34 -9.47 -6.31
C THR A 315 -20.85 -9.46 -6.49
N VAL A 316 -21.60 -9.04 -5.47
CA VAL A 316 -23.06 -8.86 -5.54
C VAL A 316 -23.41 -7.78 -6.55
N SER A 317 -22.92 -6.54 -6.33
CA SER A 317 -23.22 -5.40 -7.21
C SER A 317 -22.73 -5.60 -8.64
N TYR A 318 -21.53 -6.20 -8.81
CA TYR A 318 -20.98 -6.52 -10.10
C TYR A 318 -21.87 -7.51 -10.89
N ASN A 319 -22.34 -8.58 -10.23
CA ASN A 319 -23.23 -9.56 -10.85
C ASN A 319 -24.59 -8.96 -11.22
N GLU A 320 -25.00 -7.87 -10.57
CA GLU A 320 -26.18 -7.07 -10.92
C GLU A 320 -25.89 -6.01 -12.01
N GLY A 321 -24.67 -5.97 -12.55
CA GLY A 321 -24.27 -5.12 -13.66
C GLY A 321 -23.74 -3.75 -13.26
N ALA A 322 -23.40 -3.53 -11.99
CA ALA A 322 -22.71 -2.32 -11.54
C ALA A 322 -21.28 -2.22 -12.07
N SER A 323 -20.78 -1.01 -12.19
CA SER A 323 -19.37 -0.74 -12.49
C SER A 323 -18.47 -0.99 -11.28
N VAL A 324 -17.15 -1.00 -11.54
CA VAL A 324 -16.10 -1.13 -10.51
C VAL A 324 -15.38 0.22 -10.39
N PRO A 325 -15.75 1.06 -9.41
CA PRO A 325 -15.06 2.33 -9.18
C PRO A 325 -13.67 2.11 -8.58
N GLY A 326 -12.78 3.09 -8.81
CA GLY A 326 -11.43 3.12 -8.23
C GLY A 326 -11.28 4.16 -7.14
N ILE A 327 -10.29 3.95 -6.28
CA ILE A 327 -9.83 4.91 -5.27
C ILE A 327 -8.31 4.83 -5.14
N ALA A 328 -7.67 5.94 -4.76
CA ALA A 328 -6.23 5.96 -4.49
C ALA A 328 -5.90 7.07 -3.49
N HIS A 329 -4.90 6.86 -2.63
CA HIS A 329 -4.43 7.87 -1.67
C HIS A 329 -2.95 8.13 -1.88
N GLY A 330 -2.53 9.40 -1.88
CA GLY A 330 -1.14 9.80 -2.11
C GLY A 330 -0.41 10.18 -0.81
N LEU A 331 0.78 9.65 -0.60
CA LEU A 331 1.67 10.02 0.50
C LEU A 331 2.99 10.59 -0.06
N SER A 332 3.36 11.78 0.38
CA SER A 332 4.64 12.39 0.06
C SER A 332 5.69 11.96 1.09
N LEU A 333 6.59 11.06 0.68
CA LEU A 333 7.68 10.53 1.49
C LEU A 333 8.98 11.25 1.11
N ILE A 334 9.77 11.65 2.12
CA ILE A 334 11.08 12.26 1.89
C ILE A 334 12.17 11.60 2.72
N HIS A 335 13.36 11.58 2.15
CA HIS A 335 14.59 11.24 2.85
C HIS A 335 14.99 12.38 3.79
N ILE A 336 15.42 12.05 5.02
CA ILE A 336 16.02 12.96 5.96
C ILE A 336 17.47 12.51 6.19
N SER A 337 18.42 13.29 5.70
CA SER A 337 19.84 13.10 6.01
C SER A 337 20.07 13.40 7.49
N GLU A 338 20.84 12.57 8.20
CA GLU A 338 21.32 12.95 9.50
C GLU A 338 22.13 14.24 9.39
N PRO A 339 21.96 15.19 10.34
CA PRO A 339 22.87 16.32 10.38
C PRO A 339 24.29 15.79 10.57
N THR A 340 25.16 16.05 9.63
CA THR A 340 26.58 15.73 9.73
C THR A 340 27.05 16.28 11.08
N ARG A 341 27.39 15.42 12.04
CA ARG A 341 28.13 15.87 13.23
C ARG A 341 29.38 16.56 12.70
N ARG A 342 29.40 17.90 12.76
CA ARG A 342 30.67 18.63 12.62
C ARG A 342 31.55 18.07 13.70
N ARG A 343 32.54 17.25 13.36
CA ARG A 343 33.69 17.01 14.20
C ARG A 343 34.35 18.36 14.32
N GLY A 344 34.10 19.04 15.44
CA GLY A 344 34.90 20.21 15.84
C GLY A 344 36.34 19.76 15.91
N ILE A 345 37.18 20.47 15.23
CA ILE A 345 38.63 20.45 15.38
C ILE A 345 38.93 21.14 16.70
#